data_55938b8600a67fc5972fb6f8d96cd541
#
_entry.id   55938b8600a67fc5972fb6f8d96cd541
#
_cell.length_a   1.000
_cell.length_b   1.000
_cell.length_c   1.000
_cell.angle_alpha   90.00
_cell.angle_beta   90.00
_cell.angle_gamma   90.00
#
_symmetry.space_group_name_H-M   'P 1'
#
loop_
_entity.id
_entity.type
_entity.pdbx_description
1 polymer ?
#
loop_
_entity_poly.entity_id
_entity_poly.type
_entity_poly.pdbx_seq_one_letter_code
_entity_poly.pdbx_strand_id
1 'polypeptide(L)'
;MKKLQLVLSLILFSFYLSISAQSSLPRSTPEEQGVSSEGIIKFLDAAEKSKHEFHSIMILRHGKVFAEGWWNPYKPELRHTMYSVSKSFTSTAIGFAVAEKRLTVNDPVISFFPEYLPETVSDNLKALTIKNLLTMSAGQVPDPTPSIRSWDRDWVRSFLATPFPKKPGTEFLYNSVATFMLSAIIQKVTGEKLIDYLRPRLFDPLGITGMDWEVSQFQINTGGWGLRVKTEDLAKFGQFYLQKGIWNGKQLLSKGWIEEATSKKIEQAPNAPQAKKDSSDWMQGYCYKFWRCRNNAYRGDGAYGQFIIIMPEQDAVVAITAESFDLQGEINMIWDYILPAMKKESLAANEPMANKLKQKLASLALPLAPKSSNPKLTDLIDGKSYSIETNEKGLTGVSFQINDEECNVTFTNKTDSYKIAFGFGQWIDGETIKQGPSLITGSRSNFVNADVSKITGSSNWIDENTLELILRYIESPHTEKFIFRFVEDTITLEAQTIFDGKERKTMKGKMLP
;
A
#
# COMPACT_ATOMS: atom_id res chain seq x y z
N MET A 1 6.13 62.33 -1.67
CA MET A 1 5.39 61.32 -2.43
C MET A 1 6.22 60.08 -2.73
N LYS A 2 7.49 60.13 -3.22
CA LYS A 2 8.31 58.95 -3.52
C LYS A 2 8.65 58.07 -2.32
N LYS A 3 8.81 58.61 -1.10
CA LYS A 3 9.06 57.82 0.13
C LYS A 3 7.83 57.08 0.66
N LEU A 4 6.62 57.62 0.42
CA LEU A 4 5.36 56.98 0.82
C LEU A 4 5.00 55.80 -0.11
N GLN A 5 5.32 55.89 -1.39
CA GLN A 5 5.16 54.79 -2.34
C GLN A 5 6.09 53.62 -2.09
N LEU A 6 7.33 53.88 -1.62
CA LEU A 6 8.30 52.84 -1.26
C LEU A 6 7.87 52.05 -0.02
N VAL A 7 7.29 52.71 0.97
CA VAL A 7 6.78 52.08 2.21
C VAL A 7 5.52 51.25 1.91
N LEU A 8 4.63 51.73 1.02
CA LEU A 8 3.46 50.95 0.61
C LEU A 8 3.83 49.69 -0.23
N SER A 9 4.86 49.79 -1.07
CA SER A 9 5.39 48.64 -1.82
C SER A 9 6.07 47.59 -0.93
N LEU A 10 6.74 48.02 0.15
CA LEU A 10 7.33 47.08 1.09
C LEU A 10 6.28 46.39 1.98
N ILE A 11 5.18 47.07 2.31
CA ILE A 11 4.07 46.47 3.08
C ILE A 11 3.28 45.47 2.23
N LEU A 12 3.09 45.73 0.92
CA LEU A 12 2.46 44.79 0.03
C LEU A 12 3.33 43.55 -0.26
N PHE A 13 4.67 43.67 -0.21
CA PHE A 13 5.58 42.55 -0.38
C PHE A 13 5.70 41.65 0.87
N SER A 14 5.39 42.21 2.06
CA SER A 14 5.43 41.45 3.33
C SER A 14 4.23 40.52 3.54
N PHE A 15 3.16 40.64 2.73
CA PHE A 15 1.95 39.79 2.83
C PHE A 15 1.96 38.57 1.91
N TYR A 16 2.99 38.40 1.06
CA TYR A 16 3.13 37.22 0.19
C TYR A 16 4.10 36.15 0.71
N LEU A 17 4.63 36.32 1.93
CA LEU A 17 5.46 35.29 2.57
C LEU A 17 4.71 34.65 3.70
N SER A 18 4.14 33.51 3.46
CA SER A 18 3.86 32.41 4.39
C SER A 18 2.53 31.73 4.11
N ILE A 19 2.42 31.05 2.97
CA ILE A 19 1.72 29.78 2.94
C ILE A 19 2.78 28.73 2.65
N SER A 20 3.66 28.54 3.58
CA SER A 20 4.35 27.27 3.70
C SER A 20 3.28 26.28 4.11
N ALA A 21 2.76 25.51 3.17
CA ALA A 21 1.94 24.36 3.49
C ALA A 21 2.72 23.56 4.54
N GLN A 22 2.15 23.37 5.72
CA GLN A 22 2.75 22.55 6.77
C GLN A 22 2.96 21.15 6.18
N SER A 23 4.18 20.85 5.76
CA SER A 23 4.52 19.64 5.01
C SER A 23 4.38 18.38 5.86
N SER A 24 4.42 18.50 7.18
CA SER A 24 4.31 17.39 8.14
C SER A 24 3.18 17.63 9.16
N LEU A 25 2.59 16.53 9.64
CA LEU A 25 1.63 16.56 10.74
C LEU A 25 2.31 17.04 12.03
N PRO A 26 1.62 17.78 12.93
CA PRO A 26 2.18 18.15 14.24
C PRO A 26 2.40 16.91 15.11
N ARG A 27 3.46 16.91 15.92
CA ARG A 27 3.80 15.85 16.87
C ARG A 27 3.46 16.27 18.29
N SER A 28 3.23 15.28 19.16
CA SER A 28 2.92 15.44 20.58
C SER A 28 3.42 14.23 21.36
N THR A 29 3.43 14.30 22.66
CA THR A 29 3.62 13.12 23.50
C THR A 29 2.32 12.31 23.57
N PRO A 30 2.37 10.99 23.77
CA PRO A 30 1.18 10.16 23.94
C PRO A 30 0.31 10.65 25.12
N GLU A 31 0.92 10.96 26.25
CA GLU A 31 0.23 11.38 27.47
C GLU A 31 -0.57 12.67 27.26
N GLU A 32 -0.03 13.66 26.55
CA GLU A 32 -0.77 14.88 26.16
C GLU A 32 -2.01 14.56 25.32
N GLN A 33 -1.97 13.48 24.53
CA GLN A 33 -3.09 13.01 23.73
C GLN A 33 -3.97 12.00 24.48
N GLY A 34 -3.78 11.84 25.80
CA GLY A 34 -4.55 10.92 26.62
C GLY A 34 -4.24 9.44 26.30
N VAL A 35 -3.05 9.14 25.81
CA VAL A 35 -2.64 7.78 25.44
C VAL A 35 -1.47 7.35 26.32
N SER A 36 -1.53 6.13 26.87
CA SER A 36 -0.45 5.61 27.68
C SER A 36 0.72 5.13 26.82
N SER A 37 1.91 5.70 27.03
CA SER A 37 3.16 5.19 26.45
C SER A 37 3.38 3.72 26.75
N GLU A 38 3.00 3.23 27.93
CA GLU A 38 3.07 1.81 28.30
C GLU A 38 2.18 0.93 27.40
N GLY A 39 0.97 1.42 27.06
CA GLY A 39 0.06 0.72 26.17
C GLY A 39 0.63 0.57 24.75
N ILE A 40 1.30 1.61 24.24
CA ILE A 40 1.99 1.56 22.95
C ILE A 40 3.19 0.59 23.01
N ILE A 41 3.96 0.59 24.10
CA ILE A 41 5.06 -0.37 24.28
C ILE A 41 4.53 -1.81 24.27
N LYS A 42 3.40 -2.10 24.94
CA LYS A 42 2.75 -3.41 24.91
C LYS A 42 2.34 -3.83 23.49
N PHE A 43 1.83 -2.90 22.70
CA PHE A 43 1.55 -3.14 21.28
C PHE A 43 2.83 -3.52 20.52
N LEU A 44 3.92 -2.77 20.68
CA LEU A 44 5.19 -3.03 20.00
C LEU A 44 5.80 -4.36 20.44
N ASP A 45 5.73 -4.71 21.75
CA ASP A 45 6.18 -5.99 22.29
C ASP A 45 5.37 -7.17 21.73
N ALA A 46 4.07 -6.98 21.52
CA ALA A 46 3.20 -7.99 20.92
C ALA A 46 3.46 -8.10 19.40
N ALA A 47 3.70 -6.98 18.70
CA ALA A 47 4.04 -6.96 17.29
C ALA A 47 5.33 -7.74 17.02
N GLU A 48 6.37 -7.51 17.82
CA GLU A 48 7.66 -8.21 17.73
C GLU A 48 7.54 -9.73 17.90
N LYS A 49 6.60 -10.19 18.73
CA LYS A 49 6.35 -11.61 18.99
C LYS A 49 5.34 -12.24 18.03
N SER A 50 4.69 -11.43 17.22
CA SER A 50 3.65 -11.87 16.30
C SER A 50 4.23 -12.45 15.02
N LYS A 51 3.35 -13.01 14.18
CA LYS A 51 3.67 -13.41 12.80
C LYS A 51 3.44 -12.27 11.79
N HIS A 52 3.06 -11.08 12.25
CA HIS A 52 2.81 -9.93 11.39
C HIS A 52 4.13 -9.20 11.13
N GLU A 53 4.49 -9.06 9.89
CA GLU A 53 5.66 -8.28 9.50
C GLU A 53 5.24 -6.83 9.26
N PHE A 54 5.32 -5.99 10.30
CA PHE A 54 5.08 -4.55 10.20
C PHE A 54 6.26 -3.86 9.50
N HIS A 55 5.97 -2.93 8.60
CA HIS A 55 6.95 -2.06 7.96
C HIS A 55 6.92 -0.65 8.51
N SER A 56 5.74 -0.14 8.81
CA SER A 56 5.57 1.15 9.47
C SER A 56 4.25 1.24 10.22
N ILE A 57 4.24 2.12 11.22
CA ILE A 57 3.03 2.55 11.91
C ILE A 57 3.11 4.04 12.21
N MET A 58 1.98 4.74 12.06
CA MET A 58 1.81 6.12 12.50
C MET A 58 0.44 6.25 13.16
N ILE A 59 0.40 6.78 14.38
CA ILE A 59 -0.81 6.91 15.18
C ILE A 59 -1.03 8.38 15.56
N LEU A 60 -2.22 8.88 15.22
CA LEU A 60 -2.64 10.24 15.50
C LEU A 60 -3.83 10.27 16.46
N ARG A 61 -3.90 11.33 17.24
CA ARG A 61 -5.09 11.71 18.00
C ARG A 61 -5.20 13.23 18.07
N HIS A 62 -6.43 13.77 18.00
CA HIS A 62 -6.67 15.22 17.98
C HIS A 62 -5.81 15.96 16.93
N GLY A 63 -5.57 15.31 15.78
CA GLY A 63 -4.75 15.85 14.69
C GLY A 63 -3.24 15.85 14.92
N LYS A 64 -2.73 15.25 16.00
CA LYS A 64 -1.30 15.20 16.33
C LYS A 64 -0.78 13.77 16.34
N VAL A 65 0.36 13.54 15.72
CA VAL A 65 1.08 12.26 15.77
C VAL A 65 1.70 12.11 17.17
N PHE A 66 1.40 11.02 17.84
CA PHE A 66 1.95 10.70 19.15
C PHE A 66 2.81 9.43 19.19
N ALA A 67 2.72 8.60 18.13
CA ALA A 67 3.60 7.45 17.93
C ALA A 67 3.81 7.25 16.43
N GLU A 68 5.06 7.06 16.04
CA GLU A 68 5.46 6.72 14.69
C GLU A 68 6.72 5.87 14.69
N GLY A 69 6.78 4.86 13.82
CA GLY A 69 7.92 3.96 13.73
C GLY A 69 7.98 3.24 12.39
N TRP A 70 9.21 2.95 11.98
CA TRP A 70 9.51 2.18 10.77
C TRP A 70 10.44 1.03 11.16
N TRP A 71 10.11 -0.17 10.73
CA TRP A 71 10.97 -1.34 10.91
C TRP A 71 12.08 -1.31 9.85
N ASN A 72 13.32 -1.00 10.29
CA ASN A 72 14.47 -1.03 9.38
C ASN A 72 14.49 -2.36 8.57
N PRO A 73 14.62 -2.34 7.23
CA PRO A 73 15.13 -1.27 6.38
C PRO A 73 14.10 -0.24 5.84
N TYR A 74 12.83 -0.34 6.22
CA TYR A 74 11.84 0.65 5.84
C TYR A 74 12.10 2.01 6.52
N LYS A 75 11.80 3.12 5.81
CA LYS A 75 12.17 4.49 6.22
C LYS A 75 11.01 5.45 5.93
N PRO A 76 10.90 6.58 6.67
CA PRO A 76 9.79 7.52 6.53
C PRO A 76 9.69 8.20 5.15
N GLU A 77 10.80 8.38 4.45
CA GLU A 77 10.85 9.00 3.13
C GLU A 77 10.40 8.07 1.99
N LEU A 78 10.33 6.75 2.23
CA LEU A 78 9.94 5.76 1.23
C LEU A 78 8.43 5.74 1.03
N ARG A 79 8.01 5.66 -0.22
CA ARG A 79 6.65 5.30 -0.59
C ARG A 79 6.45 3.82 -0.30
N HIS A 80 5.20 3.42 -0.22
CA HIS A 80 4.83 2.01 -0.10
C HIS A 80 3.64 1.69 -0.98
N THR A 81 3.59 0.51 -1.57
CA THR A 81 2.47 0.05 -2.39
C THR A 81 1.23 -0.15 -1.53
N MET A 82 0.17 0.57 -1.85
CA MET A 82 -1.06 0.62 -1.04
C MET A 82 -2.07 -0.46 -1.37
N TYR A 83 -1.89 -1.18 -2.45
CA TYR A 83 -2.89 -2.12 -2.92
C TYR A 83 -4.30 -1.51 -2.90
N SER A 84 -5.25 -2.17 -2.26
CA SER A 84 -6.65 -1.76 -2.29
C SER A 84 -6.99 -0.51 -1.47
N VAL A 85 -6.09 0.03 -0.64
CA VAL A 85 -6.28 1.37 -0.05
C VAL A 85 -6.44 2.43 -1.14
N SER A 86 -5.84 2.21 -2.32
CA SER A 86 -6.04 3.03 -3.53
C SER A 86 -7.52 3.31 -3.84
N LYS A 87 -8.40 2.36 -3.53
CA LYS A 87 -9.85 2.48 -3.78
C LYS A 87 -10.49 3.63 -3.00
N SER A 88 -10.01 3.91 -1.80
CA SER A 88 -10.51 5.02 -0.98
C SER A 88 -10.16 6.37 -1.60
N PHE A 89 -8.96 6.50 -2.19
CA PHE A 89 -8.57 7.69 -2.95
C PHE A 89 -9.40 7.83 -4.24
N THR A 90 -9.68 6.73 -4.94
CA THR A 90 -10.56 6.73 -6.13
C THR A 90 -11.98 7.18 -5.77
N SER A 91 -12.53 6.69 -4.65
CA SER A 91 -13.83 7.16 -4.12
C SER A 91 -13.81 8.66 -3.82
N THR A 92 -12.72 9.16 -3.27
CA THR A 92 -12.55 10.60 -2.99
C THR A 92 -12.58 11.43 -4.27
N ALA A 93 -11.97 10.94 -5.37
CA ALA A 93 -12.05 11.60 -6.68
C ALA A 93 -13.49 11.66 -7.22
N ILE A 94 -14.26 10.59 -7.05
CA ILE A 94 -15.71 10.64 -7.40
C ILE A 94 -16.41 11.71 -6.56
N GLY A 95 -16.07 11.83 -5.27
CA GLY A 95 -16.62 12.87 -4.40
C GLY A 95 -16.35 14.30 -4.91
N PHE A 96 -15.13 14.56 -5.36
CA PHE A 96 -14.81 15.84 -5.98
C PHE A 96 -15.59 16.06 -7.30
N ALA A 97 -15.70 15.04 -8.15
CA ALA A 97 -16.45 15.14 -9.41
C ALA A 97 -17.95 15.39 -9.19
N VAL A 98 -18.54 14.80 -8.13
CA VAL A 98 -19.91 15.10 -7.68
C VAL A 98 -20.04 16.55 -7.20
N ALA A 99 -19.11 17.01 -6.38
CA ALA A 99 -19.08 18.39 -5.89
C ALA A 99 -18.95 19.42 -7.04
N GLU A 100 -18.18 19.09 -8.08
CA GLU A 100 -18.01 19.86 -9.29
C GLU A 100 -19.18 19.70 -10.29
N LYS A 101 -20.21 18.91 -9.95
CA LYS A 101 -21.39 18.64 -10.81
C LYS A 101 -21.04 18.01 -12.16
N ARG A 102 -19.94 17.28 -12.26
CA ARG A 102 -19.52 16.56 -13.46
C ARG A 102 -20.26 15.24 -13.66
N LEU A 103 -20.71 14.67 -12.56
CA LEU A 103 -21.47 13.40 -12.50
C LEU A 103 -22.27 13.31 -11.20
N THR A 104 -23.15 12.33 -11.13
CA THR A 104 -23.85 11.90 -9.90
C THR A 104 -23.59 10.42 -9.64
N VAL A 105 -23.77 9.98 -8.40
CA VAL A 105 -23.61 8.56 -8.06
C VAL A 105 -24.68 7.66 -8.69
N ASN A 106 -25.78 8.23 -9.18
CA ASN A 106 -26.88 7.52 -9.83
C ASN A 106 -26.75 7.47 -11.36
N ASP A 107 -25.76 8.10 -11.95
CA ASP A 107 -25.56 8.07 -13.40
C ASP A 107 -25.27 6.64 -13.86
N PRO A 108 -25.91 6.18 -14.96
CA PRO A 108 -25.63 4.89 -15.54
C PRO A 108 -24.21 4.80 -16.07
N VAL A 109 -23.48 3.72 -15.72
CA VAL A 109 -22.08 3.54 -16.16
C VAL A 109 -21.95 3.52 -17.69
N ILE A 110 -22.93 2.95 -18.38
CA ILE A 110 -22.95 2.85 -19.85
C ILE A 110 -23.00 4.22 -20.55
N SER A 111 -23.51 5.27 -19.89
CA SER A 111 -23.58 6.61 -20.47
C SER A 111 -22.21 7.26 -20.70
N PHE A 112 -21.18 6.81 -19.99
CA PHE A 112 -19.81 7.31 -20.14
C PHE A 112 -19.03 6.63 -21.27
N PHE A 113 -19.47 5.44 -21.72
CA PHE A 113 -18.74 4.59 -22.66
C PHE A 113 -19.64 4.01 -23.77
N PRO A 114 -20.44 4.84 -24.49
CA PRO A 114 -21.34 4.33 -25.52
C PRO A 114 -20.59 3.58 -26.64
N GLU A 115 -19.34 3.95 -26.91
CA GLU A 115 -18.47 3.33 -27.93
C GLU A 115 -17.92 1.94 -27.56
N TYR A 116 -18.07 1.53 -26.29
CA TYR A 116 -17.55 0.25 -25.77
C TYR A 116 -18.66 -0.75 -25.40
N LEU A 117 -19.92 -0.41 -25.70
CA LEU A 117 -21.04 -1.28 -25.37
C LEU A 117 -20.98 -2.60 -26.13
N PRO A 118 -21.31 -3.72 -25.51
CA PRO A 118 -21.48 -5.00 -26.19
C PRO A 118 -22.69 -4.94 -27.15
N GLU A 119 -22.72 -5.85 -28.13
CA GLU A 119 -23.81 -5.95 -29.09
C GLU A 119 -25.18 -6.09 -28.39
N THR A 120 -25.23 -6.85 -27.30
CA THR A 120 -26.41 -7.00 -26.45
C THR A 120 -26.19 -6.36 -25.09
N VAL A 121 -26.89 -5.27 -24.79
CA VAL A 121 -26.88 -4.59 -23.50
C VAL A 121 -27.98 -5.14 -22.63
N SER A 122 -27.63 -5.94 -21.61
CA SER A 122 -28.60 -6.51 -20.66
C SER A 122 -29.27 -5.44 -19.79
N ASP A 123 -30.45 -5.74 -19.23
CA ASP A 123 -31.14 -4.79 -18.34
C ASP A 123 -30.36 -4.52 -17.06
N ASN A 124 -29.60 -5.52 -16.55
CA ASN A 124 -28.71 -5.32 -15.40
C ASN A 124 -27.55 -4.37 -15.76
N LEU A 125 -26.96 -4.48 -16.95
CA LEU A 125 -25.93 -3.54 -17.40
C LEU A 125 -26.47 -2.13 -17.59
N LYS A 126 -27.70 -1.98 -18.13
CA LYS A 126 -28.39 -0.67 -18.22
C LYS A 126 -28.63 -0.04 -16.85
N ALA A 127 -28.95 -0.86 -15.84
CA ALA A 127 -29.24 -0.41 -14.48
C ALA A 127 -27.98 -0.17 -13.61
N LEU A 128 -26.79 -0.53 -14.11
CA LEU A 128 -25.54 -0.35 -13.38
C LEU A 128 -25.18 1.13 -13.23
N THR A 129 -25.03 1.61 -11.99
CA THR A 129 -24.70 3.00 -11.68
C THR A 129 -23.31 3.15 -11.04
N ILE A 130 -22.79 4.37 -10.99
CA ILE A 130 -21.57 4.72 -10.24
C ILE A 130 -21.68 4.25 -8.77
N LYS A 131 -22.85 4.40 -8.14
CA LYS A 131 -23.13 3.93 -6.78
C LYS A 131 -22.87 2.42 -6.64
N ASN A 132 -23.28 1.62 -7.59
CA ASN A 132 -23.08 0.17 -7.55
C ASN A 132 -21.59 -0.19 -7.68
N LEU A 133 -20.83 0.56 -8.48
CA LEU A 133 -19.38 0.42 -8.53
C LEU A 133 -18.73 0.80 -7.19
N LEU A 134 -19.15 1.91 -6.57
CA LEU A 134 -18.62 2.39 -5.27
C LEU A 134 -18.88 1.38 -4.14
N THR A 135 -20.03 0.72 -4.15
CA THR A 135 -20.47 -0.20 -3.08
C THR A 135 -20.08 -1.66 -3.30
N MET A 136 -19.27 -1.98 -4.32
CA MET A 136 -18.92 -3.37 -4.65
C MET A 136 -20.14 -4.27 -4.90
N SER A 137 -21.14 -3.73 -5.60
CA SER A 137 -22.41 -4.43 -5.90
C SER A 137 -22.77 -4.34 -7.38
N ALA A 138 -21.79 -4.52 -8.25
CA ALA A 138 -21.97 -4.41 -9.70
C ALA A 138 -22.89 -5.49 -10.30
N GLY A 139 -23.04 -6.63 -9.64
CA GLY A 139 -23.88 -7.74 -10.12
C GLY A 139 -23.14 -8.75 -11.01
N GLN A 140 -21.82 -8.63 -11.16
CA GLN A 140 -20.96 -9.63 -11.80
C GLN A 140 -20.64 -10.76 -10.82
N VAL A 141 -20.66 -12.01 -11.24
CA VAL A 141 -20.32 -13.21 -10.46
C VAL A 141 -19.76 -14.26 -11.43
N PRO A 142 -18.55 -14.80 -11.17
CA PRO A 142 -17.58 -14.46 -10.13
C PRO A 142 -16.93 -13.09 -10.34
N ASP A 143 -15.97 -12.70 -9.46
CA ASP A 143 -15.16 -11.49 -9.65
C ASP A 143 -14.39 -11.57 -10.98
N PRO A 144 -14.62 -10.65 -11.92
CA PRO A 144 -13.99 -10.70 -13.23
C PRO A 144 -12.56 -10.13 -13.23
N THR A 145 -12.06 -9.61 -12.13
CA THR A 145 -10.73 -8.97 -12.04
C THR A 145 -9.62 -9.84 -12.63
N PRO A 146 -9.50 -11.14 -12.30
CA PRO A 146 -8.41 -11.97 -12.84
C PRO A 146 -8.42 -12.12 -14.36
N SER A 147 -9.60 -12.13 -15.00
CA SER A 147 -9.74 -12.32 -16.46
C SER A 147 -9.63 -11.02 -17.25
N ILE A 148 -9.93 -9.87 -16.63
CA ILE A 148 -9.95 -8.56 -17.32
C ILE A 148 -8.60 -7.87 -17.28
N ARG A 149 -7.85 -7.97 -16.18
CA ARG A 149 -6.61 -7.21 -15.92
C ARG A 149 -5.40 -7.57 -16.77
N SER A 150 -5.55 -8.47 -17.73
CA SER A 150 -4.49 -8.82 -18.67
C SER A 150 -4.08 -7.60 -19.49
N TRP A 151 -2.76 -7.40 -19.71
CA TRP A 151 -2.21 -6.22 -20.37
C TRP A 151 -2.63 -6.05 -21.83
N ASP A 152 -2.95 -7.15 -22.50
CA ASP A 152 -3.38 -7.19 -23.89
C ASP A 152 -4.85 -6.82 -24.11
N ARG A 153 -5.59 -6.49 -23.05
CA ARG A 153 -7.04 -6.23 -23.10
C ARG A 153 -7.38 -4.77 -22.81
N ASP A 154 -8.40 -4.27 -23.49
CA ASP A 154 -9.12 -3.06 -23.09
C ASP A 154 -10.01 -3.41 -21.88
N TRP A 155 -9.64 -2.91 -20.70
CA TRP A 155 -10.33 -3.26 -19.46
C TRP A 155 -11.73 -2.66 -19.37
N VAL A 156 -11.97 -1.47 -19.99
CA VAL A 156 -13.31 -0.85 -20.03
C VAL A 156 -14.25 -1.72 -20.87
N ARG A 157 -13.84 -2.04 -22.10
CA ARG A 157 -14.59 -2.92 -23.00
C ARG A 157 -14.82 -4.29 -22.39
N SER A 158 -13.79 -4.89 -21.83
CA SER A 158 -13.86 -6.22 -21.20
C SER A 158 -14.81 -6.23 -20.00
N PHE A 159 -14.82 -5.18 -19.17
CA PHE A 159 -15.73 -5.05 -18.05
C PHE A 159 -17.20 -4.98 -18.52
N LEU A 160 -17.49 -4.15 -19.52
CA LEU A 160 -18.84 -3.97 -20.05
C LEU A 160 -19.36 -5.22 -20.79
N ALA A 161 -18.46 -6.00 -21.41
CA ALA A 161 -18.79 -7.24 -22.08
C ALA A 161 -18.96 -8.44 -21.12
N THR A 162 -18.49 -8.34 -19.87
CA THR A 162 -18.65 -9.40 -18.88
C THR A 162 -20.10 -9.48 -18.41
N PRO A 163 -20.71 -10.68 -18.31
CA PRO A 163 -22.10 -10.82 -17.89
C PRO A 163 -22.40 -10.25 -16.50
N PHE A 164 -23.60 -9.69 -16.35
CA PHE A 164 -24.17 -9.20 -15.09
C PHE A 164 -25.38 -10.05 -14.67
N PRO A 165 -25.18 -11.27 -14.12
CA PRO A 165 -26.27 -12.18 -13.80
C PRO A 165 -27.12 -11.74 -12.63
N LYS A 166 -26.61 -10.86 -11.76
CA LYS A 166 -27.32 -10.33 -10.60
C LYS A 166 -27.72 -8.88 -10.85
N LYS A 167 -28.84 -8.46 -10.23
CA LYS A 167 -29.27 -7.07 -10.26
C LYS A 167 -28.25 -6.21 -9.51
N PRO A 168 -27.72 -5.13 -10.11
CA PRO A 168 -26.82 -4.21 -9.42
C PRO A 168 -27.40 -3.66 -8.12
N GLY A 169 -26.59 -3.58 -7.07
CA GLY A 169 -26.98 -3.09 -5.75
C GLY A 169 -27.58 -4.13 -4.80
N THR A 170 -27.74 -5.39 -5.21
CA THR A 170 -28.39 -6.42 -4.36
C THR A 170 -27.43 -7.27 -3.56
N GLU A 171 -26.26 -7.59 -4.10
CA GLU A 171 -25.30 -8.49 -3.48
C GLU A 171 -23.90 -7.85 -3.49
N PHE A 172 -23.17 -7.99 -2.39
CA PHE A 172 -21.78 -7.58 -2.30
C PHE A 172 -20.88 -8.63 -2.97
N LEU A 173 -20.04 -8.16 -3.91
CA LEU A 173 -18.91 -8.93 -4.42
C LEU A 173 -17.72 -7.99 -4.62
N TYR A 174 -16.63 -8.27 -3.91
CA TYR A 174 -15.40 -7.48 -4.03
C TYR A 174 -14.82 -7.60 -5.44
N ASN A 175 -14.75 -6.48 -6.17
CA ASN A 175 -14.42 -6.42 -7.59
C ASN A 175 -13.50 -5.22 -7.86
N SER A 176 -12.22 -5.49 -8.10
CA SER A 176 -11.24 -4.42 -8.28
C SER A 176 -11.35 -3.70 -9.61
N VAL A 177 -11.79 -4.38 -10.70
CA VAL A 177 -12.03 -3.71 -11.98
C VAL A 177 -13.28 -2.83 -11.96
N ALA A 178 -14.25 -3.06 -11.05
CA ALA A 178 -15.32 -2.10 -10.81
C ALA A 178 -14.77 -0.76 -10.29
N THR A 179 -13.65 -0.77 -9.54
CA THR A 179 -12.99 0.47 -9.13
C THR A 179 -12.16 1.09 -10.26
N PHE A 180 -11.53 0.26 -11.11
CA PHE A 180 -10.91 0.75 -12.33
C PHE A 180 -11.92 1.52 -13.21
N MET A 181 -13.16 1.03 -13.33
CA MET A 181 -14.21 1.74 -14.05
C MET A 181 -14.48 3.15 -13.47
N LEU A 182 -14.41 3.33 -12.14
CA LEU A 182 -14.51 4.66 -11.51
C LEU A 182 -13.35 5.57 -11.94
N SER A 183 -12.12 5.04 -12.01
CA SER A 183 -10.97 5.77 -12.52
C SER A 183 -11.14 6.15 -14.00
N ALA A 184 -11.61 5.21 -14.81
CA ALA A 184 -11.90 5.44 -16.22
C ALA A 184 -13.00 6.52 -16.43
N ILE A 185 -14.04 6.52 -15.58
CA ILE A 185 -15.08 7.55 -15.60
C ILE A 185 -14.49 8.93 -15.26
N ILE A 186 -13.64 9.04 -14.21
CA ILE A 186 -12.96 10.30 -13.90
C ILE A 186 -12.19 10.81 -15.14
N GLN A 187 -11.35 9.96 -15.73
CA GLN A 187 -10.57 10.35 -16.91
C GLN A 187 -11.47 10.73 -18.10
N LYS A 188 -12.61 10.05 -18.30
CA LYS A 188 -13.57 10.36 -19.36
C LYS A 188 -14.23 11.72 -19.20
N VAL A 189 -14.65 12.08 -17.97
CA VAL A 189 -15.39 13.33 -17.73
C VAL A 189 -14.50 14.54 -17.49
N THR A 190 -13.21 14.33 -17.19
CA THR A 190 -12.26 15.42 -16.88
C THR A 190 -11.17 15.59 -17.93
N GLY A 191 -10.85 14.56 -18.70
CA GLY A 191 -9.67 14.50 -19.57
C GLY A 191 -8.35 14.28 -18.82
N GLU A 192 -8.39 14.20 -17.48
CA GLU A 192 -7.23 14.05 -16.60
C GLU A 192 -7.11 12.61 -16.08
N LYS A 193 -5.88 12.08 -15.93
CA LYS A 193 -5.67 10.84 -15.19
C LYS A 193 -6.13 11.01 -13.73
N LEU A 194 -6.56 9.95 -13.09
CA LEU A 194 -7.03 9.99 -11.69
C LEU A 194 -6.04 10.67 -10.74
N ILE A 195 -4.74 10.38 -10.87
CA ILE A 195 -3.69 10.97 -10.04
C ILE A 195 -3.55 12.48 -10.29
N ASP A 196 -3.64 12.91 -11.55
CA ASP A 196 -3.53 14.32 -11.93
C ASP A 196 -4.76 15.11 -11.50
N TYR A 197 -5.95 14.50 -11.63
CA TYR A 197 -7.22 15.08 -11.15
C TYR A 197 -7.21 15.30 -9.63
N LEU A 198 -6.65 14.33 -8.87
CA LEU A 198 -6.53 14.43 -7.41
C LEU A 198 -5.44 15.41 -6.96
N ARG A 199 -4.43 15.68 -7.78
CA ARG A 199 -3.27 16.50 -7.39
C ARG A 199 -3.68 17.85 -6.81
N PRO A 200 -4.36 18.76 -7.53
CA PRO A 200 -4.72 20.08 -6.99
C PRO A 200 -5.87 20.03 -5.97
N ARG A 201 -6.64 18.95 -5.92
CA ARG A 201 -7.85 18.82 -5.09
C ARG A 201 -7.59 18.18 -3.74
N LEU A 202 -6.63 17.24 -3.69
CA LEU A 202 -6.32 16.44 -2.51
C LEU A 202 -4.84 16.45 -2.17
N PHE A 203 -3.97 16.04 -3.10
CA PHE A 203 -2.56 15.79 -2.79
C PHE A 203 -1.83 17.08 -2.41
N ASP A 204 -1.89 18.10 -3.24
CA ASP A 204 -1.23 19.39 -2.98
C ASP A 204 -1.75 20.07 -1.70
N PRO A 205 -3.09 20.17 -1.46
CA PRO A 205 -3.61 20.73 -0.22
C PRO A 205 -3.17 19.99 1.05
N LEU A 206 -3.04 18.65 0.99
CA LEU A 206 -2.57 17.83 2.10
C LEU A 206 -1.03 17.79 2.20
N GLY A 207 -0.30 18.41 1.28
CA GLY A 207 1.15 18.34 1.21
C GLY A 207 1.67 16.92 0.95
N ILE A 208 0.91 16.12 0.17
CA ILE A 208 1.30 14.78 -0.30
C ILE A 208 2.10 14.95 -1.59
N THR A 209 3.34 14.48 -1.58
CA THR A 209 4.27 14.63 -2.71
C THR A 209 4.98 13.33 -3.04
N GLY A 210 5.41 13.20 -4.29
CA GLY A 210 6.18 12.02 -4.74
C GLY A 210 5.34 10.75 -4.90
N MET A 211 4.01 10.83 -4.80
CA MET A 211 3.10 9.74 -5.08
C MET A 211 3.14 9.36 -6.56
N ASP A 212 2.89 8.10 -6.84
CA ASP A 212 2.64 7.58 -8.18
C ASP A 212 1.51 6.54 -8.18
N TRP A 213 1.04 6.19 -9.36
CA TRP A 213 -0.07 5.26 -9.53
C TRP A 213 0.08 4.44 -10.80
N GLU A 214 -0.05 3.13 -10.69
CA GLU A 214 -0.05 2.23 -11.85
C GLU A 214 -1.11 2.62 -12.88
N VAL A 215 -0.78 2.37 -14.15
CA VAL A 215 -1.69 2.60 -15.28
C VAL A 215 -1.96 1.32 -16.06
N SER A 216 -3.12 1.24 -16.69
CA SER A 216 -3.41 0.25 -17.73
C SER A 216 -2.65 0.60 -19.01
N GLN A 217 -2.67 -0.31 -19.99
CA GLN A 217 -2.07 -0.06 -21.32
C GLN A 217 -2.63 1.20 -22.01
N PHE A 218 -3.87 1.60 -21.71
CA PHE A 218 -4.49 2.83 -22.23
C PHE A 218 -4.26 4.05 -21.34
N GLN A 219 -3.24 4.01 -20.49
CA GLN A 219 -2.84 5.13 -19.63
C GLN A 219 -3.93 5.61 -18.66
N ILE A 220 -4.85 4.72 -18.27
CA ILE A 220 -5.84 4.94 -17.21
C ILE A 220 -5.26 4.42 -15.90
N ASN A 221 -5.22 5.23 -14.83
CA ASN A 221 -4.79 4.73 -13.53
C ASN A 221 -5.67 3.57 -13.08
N THR A 222 -5.06 2.55 -12.48
CA THR A 222 -5.76 1.31 -12.09
C THR A 222 -6.89 1.52 -11.09
N GLY A 223 -6.83 2.59 -10.30
CA GLY A 223 -7.87 3.00 -9.34
C GLY A 223 -8.13 2.00 -8.21
N GLY A 224 -8.20 0.71 -8.54
CA GLY A 224 -8.44 -0.38 -7.58
C GLY A 224 -7.22 -0.84 -6.81
N TRP A 225 -6.02 -0.46 -7.25
CA TRP A 225 -4.70 -0.76 -6.67
C TRP A 225 -3.67 0.19 -7.28
N GLY A 226 -2.40 0.02 -6.96
CA GLY A 226 -1.27 0.63 -7.66
C GLY A 226 -0.87 2.02 -7.19
N LEU A 227 -1.56 2.64 -6.23
CA LEU A 227 -1.09 3.87 -5.60
C LEU A 227 0.09 3.54 -4.67
N ARG A 228 1.16 4.37 -4.74
CA ARG A 228 2.24 4.38 -3.76
C ARG A 228 2.31 5.75 -3.08
N VAL A 229 2.30 5.76 -1.77
CA VAL A 229 2.42 6.95 -0.91
C VAL A 229 3.22 6.62 0.34
N LYS A 230 3.66 7.64 1.08
CA LYS A 230 4.34 7.48 2.37
C LYS A 230 3.33 7.18 3.48
N THR A 231 3.80 6.62 4.59
CA THR A 231 2.97 6.36 5.77
C THR A 231 2.33 7.63 6.32
N GLU A 232 3.06 8.75 6.35
CA GLU A 232 2.49 10.03 6.78
C GLU A 232 1.39 10.54 5.83
N ASP A 233 1.48 10.22 4.52
CA ASP A 233 0.45 10.58 3.56
C ASP A 233 -0.86 9.81 3.80
N LEU A 234 -0.74 8.54 4.21
CA LEU A 234 -1.91 7.75 4.67
C LEU A 234 -2.54 8.38 5.91
N ALA A 235 -1.72 8.75 6.87
CA ALA A 235 -2.16 9.39 8.10
C ALA A 235 -2.87 10.73 7.83
N LYS A 236 -2.34 11.55 6.93
CA LYS A 236 -2.98 12.80 6.47
C LYS A 236 -4.32 12.53 5.80
N PHE A 237 -4.41 11.52 4.94
CA PHE A 237 -5.66 11.14 4.29
C PHE A 237 -6.69 10.65 5.33
N GLY A 238 -6.27 9.84 6.30
CA GLY A 238 -7.13 9.43 7.42
C GLY A 238 -7.63 10.61 8.24
N GLN A 239 -6.74 11.54 8.59
CA GLN A 239 -7.08 12.76 9.33
C GLN A 239 -8.05 13.67 8.54
N PHE A 240 -7.87 13.80 7.24
CA PHE A 240 -8.78 14.51 6.34
C PHE A 240 -10.21 13.93 6.40
N TYR A 241 -10.34 12.61 6.41
CA TYR A 241 -11.63 11.93 6.56
C TYR A 241 -12.21 12.08 7.96
N LEU A 242 -11.39 11.98 9.01
CA LEU A 242 -11.77 12.18 10.40
C LEU A 242 -12.34 13.61 10.62
N GLN A 243 -11.71 14.61 10.02
CA GLN A 243 -12.13 16.01 10.03
C GLN A 243 -13.25 16.34 9.03
N LYS A 244 -13.91 15.30 8.48
CA LYS A 244 -15.06 15.46 7.56
C LYS A 244 -14.78 16.34 6.36
N GLY A 245 -13.58 16.19 5.77
CA GLY A 245 -13.16 16.89 4.57
C GLY A 245 -12.63 18.30 4.76
N ILE A 246 -12.40 18.70 6.02
CA ILE A 246 -11.71 19.97 6.35
C ILE A 246 -10.20 19.71 6.41
N TRP A 247 -9.42 20.64 5.86
CA TRP A 247 -7.97 20.65 5.99
C TRP A 247 -7.45 22.07 6.11
N ASN A 248 -6.64 22.34 7.14
CA ASN A 248 -6.14 23.68 7.46
C ASN A 248 -7.25 24.75 7.48
N GLY A 249 -8.39 24.43 8.09
CA GLY A 249 -9.56 25.32 8.20
C GLY A 249 -10.39 25.48 6.93
N LYS A 250 -10.00 24.85 5.81
CA LYS A 250 -10.73 24.91 4.53
C LYS A 250 -11.48 23.60 4.26
N GLN A 251 -12.76 23.70 3.91
CA GLN A 251 -13.56 22.58 3.42
C GLN A 251 -13.10 22.24 2.01
N LEU A 252 -12.34 21.16 1.82
CA LEU A 252 -11.91 20.70 0.50
C LEU A 252 -12.96 19.79 -0.17
N LEU A 253 -13.54 18.87 0.62
CA LEU A 253 -14.59 17.98 0.17
C LEU A 253 -15.75 18.05 1.16
N SER A 254 -16.99 18.09 0.68
CA SER A 254 -18.15 18.34 1.54
C SER A 254 -18.28 17.29 2.66
N LYS A 255 -18.68 17.75 3.85
CA LYS A 255 -19.03 16.89 4.98
C LYS A 255 -20.05 15.82 4.57
N GLY A 256 -21.06 16.20 3.77
CA GLY A 256 -22.10 15.30 3.29
C GLY A 256 -21.53 14.14 2.47
N TRP A 257 -20.52 14.40 1.61
CA TRP A 257 -19.84 13.31 0.89
C TRP A 257 -19.10 12.37 1.85
N ILE A 258 -18.33 12.91 2.80
CA ILE A 258 -17.57 12.08 3.74
C ILE A 258 -18.50 11.17 4.55
N GLU A 259 -19.61 11.73 5.06
CA GLU A 259 -20.62 10.97 5.82
C GLU A 259 -21.30 9.92 4.94
N GLU A 260 -21.65 10.26 3.70
CA GLU A 260 -22.21 9.31 2.73
C GLU A 260 -21.21 8.21 2.38
N ALA A 261 -19.95 8.57 2.12
CA ALA A 261 -18.91 7.64 1.71
C ALA A 261 -18.45 6.67 2.82
N THR A 262 -18.64 7.00 4.09
CA THR A 262 -18.21 6.19 5.24
C THR A 262 -19.37 5.52 5.98
N SER A 263 -20.63 5.77 5.58
CA SER A 263 -21.81 5.06 6.11
C SER A 263 -22.04 3.72 5.41
N LYS A 264 -22.50 2.73 6.16
CA LYS A 264 -22.80 1.38 5.65
C LYS A 264 -23.83 1.45 4.51
N LYS A 265 -23.53 0.84 3.38
CA LYS A 265 -24.38 0.78 2.18
C LYS A 265 -24.86 -0.64 1.86
N ILE A 266 -24.02 -1.64 2.13
CA ILE A 266 -24.32 -3.03 1.84
C ILE A 266 -23.66 -3.95 2.87
N GLU A 267 -24.26 -5.11 3.14
CA GLU A 267 -23.67 -6.16 3.97
C GLU A 267 -22.88 -7.15 3.13
N GLN A 268 -21.69 -7.53 3.60
CA GLN A 268 -20.85 -8.51 2.93
C GLN A 268 -21.37 -9.94 3.08
N ALA A 269 -21.92 -10.26 4.24
CA ALA A 269 -22.39 -11.61 4.58
C ALA A 269 -23.69 -11.52 5.41
N PRO A 270 -24.84 -11.17 4.80
CA PRO A 270 -26.10 -10.95 5.54
C PRO A 270 -26.54 -12.18 6.33
N ASN A 271 -26.28 -13.37 5.81
CA ASN A 271 -26.68 -14.66 6.40
C ASN A 271 -25.63 -15.28 7.34
N ALA A 272 -24.50 -14.60 7.62
CA ALA A 272 -23.50 -15.12 8.53
C ALA A 272 -24.02 -15.12 9.98
N PRO A 273 -23.63 -16.12 10.82
CA PRO A 273 -23.96 -16.14 12.24
C PRO A 273 -23.49 -14.86 12.96
N GLN A 274 -24.29 -14.36 13.92
CA GLN A 274 -23.99 -13.12 14.62
C GLN A 274 -22.61 -13.14 15.30
N ALA A 275 -22.24 -14.24 15.97
CA ALA A 275 -20.93 -14.40 16.61
C ALA A 275 -19.75 -14.22 15.63
N LYS A 276 -19.92 -14.64 14.35
CA LYS A 276 -18.93 -14.40 13.31
C LYS A 276 -18.89 -12.94 12.88
N LYS A 277 -20.05 -12.29 12.79
CA LYS A 277 -20.14 -10.85 12.51
C LYS A 277 -19.45 -10.05 13.63
N ASP A 278 -19.73 -10.38 14.89
CA ASP A 278 -19.18 -9.68 16.06
C ASP A 278 -17.64 -9.76 16.17
N SER A 279 -17.04 -10.80 15.61
CA SER A 279 -15.58 -11.01 15.64
C SER A 279 -14.84 -10.55 14.39
N SER A 280 -15.53 -10.16 13.31
CA SER A 280 -14.94 -9.84 12.02
C SER A 280 -15.08 -8.39 11.63
N ASP A 281 -13.99 -7.72 11.33
CA ASP A 281 -13.95 -6.37 10.75
C ASP A 281 -14.26 -6.35 9.24
N TRP A 282 -14.48 -7.52 8.62
CA TRP A 282 -14.94 -7.66 7.22
C TRP A 282 -16.46 -7.90 7.11
N MET A 283 -17.19 -7.92 8.23
CA MET A 283 -18.64 -8.17 8.24
C MET A 283 -19.47 -7.04 8.88
N GLN A 284 -18.85 -5.86 9.08
CA GLN A 284 -19.54 -4.70 9.68
C GLN A 284 -20.29 -3.84 8.66
N GLY A 285 -20.12 -4.10 7.37
CA GLY A 285 -20.71 -3.37 6.26
C GLY A 285 -19.65 -2.72 5.36
N TYR A 286 -20.03 -2.52 4.09
CA TYR A 286 -19.22 -1.83 3.11
C TYR A 286 -19.84 -0.49 2.73
N CYS A 287 -18.99 0.49 2.46
CA CYS A 287 -19.36 1.88 2.18
C CYS A 287 -18.99 2.24 0.73
N TYR A 288 -18.63 3.48 0.43
CA TYR A 288 -18.03 3.88 -0.85
C TYR A 288 -16.52 3.68 -0.81
N LYS A 289 -16.08 2.41 -1.03
CA LYS A 289 -14.67 1.98 -1.01
C LYS A 289 -13.99 2.13 0.37
N PHE A 290 -14.78 2.08 1.44
CA PHE A 290 -14.34 1.92 2.81
C PHE A 290 -15.06 0.72 3.43
N TRP A 291 -14.40 0.05 4.37
CA TRP A 291 -14.96 -1.01 5.20
C TRP A 291 -15.38 -0.42 6.54
N ARG A 292 -16.57 -0.77 7.03
CA ARG A 292 -16.90 -0.54 8.43
C ARG A 292 -16.13 -1.55 9.29
N CYS A 293 -15.80 -1.12 10.49
CA CYS A 293 -15.14 -1.93 11.49
C CYS A 293 -15.97 -2.04 12.76
N ARG A 294 -15.58 -2.96 13.64
CA ARG A 294 -15.99 -2.92 15.05
C ARG A 294 -15.61 -1.58 15.65
N ASN A 295 -16.04 -1.32 16.89
CA ASN A 295 -15.73 -0.08 17.64
C ASN A 295 -16.10 1.20 16.86
N ASN A 296 -17.19 1.15 16.09
CA ASN A 296 -17.68 2.26 15.26
C ASN A 296 -16.63 2.90 14.33
N ALA A 297 -15.53 2.21 14.07
CA ALA A 297 -14.47 2.66 13.16
C ALA A 297 -14.81 2.36 11.69
N TYR A 298 -14.01 2.92 10.78
CA TYR A 298 -14.00 2.55 9.37
C TYR A 298 -12.57 2.63 8.83
N ARG A 299 -12.33 1.96 7.72
CA ARG A 299 -10.96 1.89 7.20
C ARG A 299 -10.86 1.85 5.68
N GLY A 300 -9.74 2.34 5.14
CA GLY A 300 -9.14 1.93 3.88
C GLY A 300 -8.33 0.65 4.13
N ASP A 301 -8.45 -0.33 3.21
CA ASP A 301 -7.94 -1.69 3.39
C ASP A 301 -7.17 -2.12 2.15
N GLY A 302 -5.94 -2.57 2.31
CA GLY A 302 -5.08 -3.08 1.27
C GLY A 302 -4.52 -4.47 1.60
N ALA A 303 -4.29 -5.26 0.57
CA ALA A 303 -3.71 -6.59 0.73
C ALA A 303 -2.40 -6.51 1.53
N TYR A 304 -2.14 -7.54 2.31
CA TYR A 304 -0.95 -7.70 3.16
C TYR A 304 -0.81 -6.70 4.31
N GLY A 305 -1.91 -6.07 4.76
CA GLY A 305 -1.87 -5.23 5.95
C GLY A 305 -1.59 -3.75 5.70
N GLN A 306 -2.01 -3.23 4.55
CA GLN A 306 -2.00 -1.80 4.32
C GLN A 306 -3.29 -1.20 4.88
N PHE A 307 -3.23 -0.42 5.95
CA PHE A 307 -4.44 0.11 6.61
C PHE A 307 -4.39 1.61 6.86
N ILE A 308 -5.55 2.23 6.70
CA ILE A 308 -5.89 3.51 7.31
C ILE A 308 -7.12 3.26 8.16
N ILE A 309 -6.97 3.15 9.47
CA ILE A 309 -8.07 2.93 10.41
C ILE A 309 -8.46 4.28 11.01
N ILE A 310 -9.70 4.69 10.81
CA ILE A 310 -10.25 5.95 11.32
C ILE A 310 -11.23 5.61 12.45
N MET A 311 -10.97 6.17 13.62
CA MET A 311 -11.71 5.94 14.87
C MET A 311 -12.38 7.25 15.33
N PRO A 312 -13.60 7.56 14.86
CA PRO A 312 -14.25 8.85 15.14
C PRO A 312 -14.52 9.10 16.62
N GLU A 313 -14.86 8.08 17.40
CA GLU A 313 -15.14 8.20 18.83
C GLU A 313 -13.89 8.52 19.66
N GLN A 314 -12.72 8.11 19.19
CA GLN A 314 -11.42 8.36 19.81
C GLN A 314 -10.73 9.60 19.26
N ASP A 315 -11.29 10.24 18.24
CA ASP A 315 -10.65 11.30 17.44
C ASP A 315 -9.23 10.89 17.02
N ALA A 316 -9.11 9.67 16.44
CA ALA A 316 -7.82 9.04 16.18
C ALA A 316 -7.75 8.39 14.79
N VAL A 317 -6.52 8.27 14.28
CA VAL A 317 -6.18 7.57 13.03
C VAL A 317 -4.98 6.68 13.27
N VAL A 318 -5.01 5.47 12.69
CA VAL A 318 -3.85 4.57 12.64
C VAL A 318 -3.55 4.26 11.17
N ALA A 319 -2.35 4.59 10.72
CA ALA A 319 -1.81 4.22 9.42
C ALA A 319 -0.78 3.11 9.59
N ILE A 320 -0.92 2.03 8.80
CA ILE A 320 -0.04 0.85 8.87
C ILE A 320 0.38 0.44 7.47
N THR A 321 1.64 0.02 7.33
CA THR A 321 2.12 -0.75 6.18
C THR A 321 2.78 -2.03 6.69
N ALA A 322 2.56 -3.16 6.01
CA ALA A 322 3.01 -4.48 6.46
C ALA A 322 3.10 -5.49 5.31
N GLU A 323 3.70 -6.65 5.58
CA GLU A 323 3.50 -7.89 4.81
C GLU A 323 2.91 -8.96 5.74
N SER A 324 1.59 -9.04 5.81
CA SER A 324 0.85 -9.95 6.69
C SER A 324 -0.25 -10.69 5.94
N PHE A 325 -0.44 -11.98 6.25
CA PHE A 325 -1.60 -12.75 5.76
C PHE A 325 -2.80 -12.71 6.70
N ASP A 326 -2.56 -12.52 7.99
CA ASP A 326 -3.62 -12.46 9.01
C ASP A 326 -4.03 -11.01 9.27
N LEU A 327 -4.76 -10.46 8.33
CA LEU A 327 -5.23 -9.08 8.36
C LEU A 327 -6.15 -8.81 9.58
N GLN A 328 -6.96 -9.80 9.99
CA GLN A 328 -7.82 -9.65 11.17
C GLN A 328 -7.01 -9.63 12.45
N GLY A 329 -5.98 -10.48 12.56
CA GLY A 329 -5.06 -10.47 13.69
C GLY A 329 -4.33 -9.14 13.83
N GLU A 330 -3.90 -8.56 12.73
CA GLU A 330 -3.24 -7.24 12.71
C GLU A 330 -4.18 -6.13 13.21
N ILE A 331 -5.44 -6.09 12.76
CA ILE A 331 -6.43 -5.13 13.25
C ILE A 331 -6.77 -5.41 14.72
N ASN A 332 -6.86 -6.67 15.13
CA ASN A 332 -7.11 -7.03 16.53
C ASN A 332 -6.04 -6.46 17.47
N MET A 333 -4.78 -6.39 17.03
CA MET A 333 -3.73 -5.77 17.86
C MET A 333 -4.01 -4.29 18.14
N ILE A 334 -4.65 -3.57 17.20
CA ILE A 334 -5.08 -2.18 17.44
C ILE A 334 -6.20 -2.15 18.49
N TRP A 335 -7.17 -3.08 18.40
CA TRP A 335 -8.28 -3.16 19.34
C TRP A 335 -7.84 -3.61 20.74
N ASP A 336 -6.85 -4.50 20.82
CA ASP A 336 -6.43 -5.11 22.08
C ASP A 336 -5.41 -4.25 22.85
N TYR A 337 -4.60 -3.43 22.16
CA TYR A 337 -3.51 -2.68 22.78
C TYR A 337 -3.65 -1.17 22.64
N ILE A 338 -3.95 -0.66 21.44
CA ILE A 338 -3.97 0.79 21.17
C ILE A 338 -5.27 1.41 21.65
N LEU A 339 -6.41 0.82 21.33
CA LEU A 339 -7.72 1.34 21.75
C LEU A 339 -7.86 1.42 23.29
N PRO A 340 -7.49 0.39 24.10
CA PRO A 340 -7.57 0.49 25.57
C PRO A 340 -6.58 1.49 26.18
N ALA A 341 -5.47 1.78 25.48
CA ALA A 341 -4.49 2.77 25.93
C ALA A 341 -5.01 4.20 25.83
N MET A 342 -6.04 4.48 25.02
CA MET A 342 -6.66 5.79 24.84
C MET A 342 -7.64 6.08 25.98
N LYS A 343 -7.44 7.20 26.69
CA LYS A 343 -8.33 7.70 27.73
C LYS A 343 -9.01 8.97 27.24
N LYS A 344 -10.10 9.35 27.88
CA LYS A 344 -10.87 10.54 27.50
C LYS A 344 -10.08 11.82 27.74
N GLU A 345 -9.41 11.90 28.88
CA GLU A 345 -8.64 13.06 29.31
C GLU A 345 -7.14 12.84 29.01
N SER A 346 -6.37 13.94 28.95
CA SER A 346 -4.91 13.87 28.93
C SER A 346 -4.38 13.18 30.20
N LEU A 347 -3.25 12.51 30.07
CA LEU A 347 -2.60 11.81 31.18
C LEU A 347 -1.48 12.69 31.77
N ALA A 348 -1.15 12.45 33.02
CA ALA A 348 0.04 13.03 33.60
C ALA A 348 1.29 12.58 32.80
N ALA A 349 2.23 13.50 32.61
CA ALA A 349 3.49 13.19 31.94
C ALA A 349 4.20 12.03 32.63
N ASN A 350 4.69 11.07 31.84
CA ASN A 350 5.45 9.91 32.30
C ASN A 350 6.76 9.82 31.51
N GLU A 351 7.69 10.73 31.82
CA GLU A 351 8.95 10.84 31.10
C GLU A 351 9.74 9.51 31.00
N PRO A 352 9.87 8.67 32.05
CA PRO A 352 10.54 7.39 31.93
C PRO A 352 9.92 6.47 30.87
N MET A 353 8.58 6.39 30.82
CA MET A 353 7.87 5.57 29.82
C MET A 353 7.91 6.18 28.43
N ALA A 354 7.78 7.51 28.31
CA ALA A 354 7.91 8.22 27.04
C ALA A 354 9.32 8.03 26.43
N ASN A 355 10.36 8.12 27.25
CA ASN A 355 11.75 7.88 26.80
C ASN A 355 11.96 6.40 26.39
N LYS A 356 11.41 5.44 27.15
CA LYS A 356 11.45 4.01 26.78
C LYS A 356 10.73 3.76 25.45
N LEU A 357 9.55 4.37 25.26
CA LEU A 357 8.81 4.28 23.99
C LEU A 357 9.62 4.85 22.84
N LYS A 358 10.19 6.06 23.00
CA LYS A 358 11.02 6.70 21.98
C LYS A 358 12.20 5.82 21.57
N GLN A 359 12.90 5.22 22.53
CA GLN A 359 14.00 4.29 22.26
C GLN A 359 13.50 3.06 21.48
N LYS A 360 12.36 2.47 21.91
CA LYS A 360 11.81 1.29 21.25
C LYS A 360 11.37 1.60 19.81
N LEU A 361 10.71 2.72 19.58
CA LEU A 361 10.32 3.16 18.22
C LEU A 361 11.54 3.41 17.32
N ALA A 362 12.62 3.96 17.86
CA ALA A 362 13.86 4.20 17.12
C ALA A 362 14.66 2.93 16.82
N SER A 363 14.43 1.85 17.56
CA SER A 363 15.14 0.57 17.39
C SER A 363 14.34 -0.47 16.60
N LEU A 364 13.19 -0.13 16.04
CA LEU A 364 12.39 -1.06 15.25
C LEU A 364 13.16 -1.55 14.02
N ALA A 365 13.24 -2.86 13.87
CA ALA A 365 13.92 -3.49 12.74
C ALA A 365 13.28 -4.84 12.43
N LEU A 366 13.29 -5.20 11.15
CA LEU A 366 12.99 -6.56 10.73
C LEU A 366 14.16 -7.48 11.08
N PRO A 367 13.90 -8.77 11.33
CA PRO A 367 14.93 -9.73 11.63
C PRO A 367 16.04 -9.73 10.57
N LEU A 368 17.27 -9.65 11.02
CA LEU A 368 18.47 -9.73 10.23
C LEU A 368 19.37 -10.80 10.82
N ALA A 369 19.87 -11.72 9.99
CA ALA A 369 20.81 -12.74 10.42
C ALA A 369 22.11 -12.07 10.91
N PRO A 370 22.73 -12.54 12.00
CA PRO A 370 24.05 -12.08 12.40
C PRO A 370 25.06 -12.28 11.29
N LYS A 371 26.11 -11.46 11.27
CA LYS A 371 27.20 -11.62 10.31
C LYS A 371 27.78 -13.04 10.42
N SER A 372 27.73 -13.77 9.31
CA SER A 372 28.28 -15.11 9.18
C SER A 372 29.40 -15.13 8.14
N SER A 373 30.32 -16.07 8.24
CA SER A 373 31.40 -16.26 7.29
C SER A 373 31.59 -17.72 6.94
N ASN A 374 31.98 -18.01 5.71
CA ASN A 374 32.33 -19.33 5.23
C ASN A 374 33.51 -19.22 4.24
N PRO A 375 34.75 -19.00 4.74
CA PRO A 375 35.91 -18.74 3.89
C PRO A 375 36.15 -19.85 2.85
N LYS A 376 35.97 -21.12 3.25
CA LYS A 376 36.19 -22.28 2.37
C LYS A 376 35.26 -22.25 1.16
N LEU A 377 33.98 -21.96 1.36
CA LEU A 377 33.02 -21.91 0.25
C LEU A 377 33.15 -20.59 -0.52
N THR A 378 33.45 -19.49 0.14
CA THR A 378 33.74 -18.21 -0.49
C THR A 378 34.87 -18.35 -1.50
N ASP A 379 36.03 -18.92 -1.13
CA ASP A 379 37.17 -19.14 -2.02
C ASP A 379 36.81 -20.03 -3.22
N LEU A 380 35.84 -20.95 -3.05
CA LEU A 380 35.41 -21.85 -4.12
C LEU A 380 34.50 -21.18 -5.16
N ILE A 381 33.63 -20.25 -4.72
CA ILE A 381 32.57 -19.69 -5.56
C ILE A 381 32.77 -18.22 -5.92
N ASP A 382 33.71 -17.50 -5.27
CA ASP A 382 34.00 -16.12 -5.63
C ASP A 382 34.53 -16.01 -7.06
N GLY A 383 33.99 -15.06 -7.82
CA GLY A 383 34.29 -14.87 -9.24
C GLY A 383 33.69 -15.93 -10.16
N LYS A 384 32.96 -16.94 -9.65
CA LYS A 384 32.41 -18.03 -10.45
C LYS A 384 31.05 -17.67 -11.03
N SER A 385 30.77 -18.26 -12.20
CA SER A 385 29.51 -18.18 -12.93
C SER A 385 28.93 -19.56 -13.14
N TYR A 386 27.60 -19.64 -13.10
CA TYR A 386 26.86 -20.88 -13.29
C TYR A 386 25.80 -20.66 -14.36
N SER A 387 25.70 -21.62 -15.30
CA SER A 387 24.55 -21.72 -16.21
C SER A 387 23.39 -22.37 -15.48
N ILE A 388 22.18 -21.87 -15.67
CA ILE A 388 20.95 -22.41 -15.05
C ILE A 388 20.14 -23.15 -16.12
N GLU A 389 19.67 -24.35 -15.79
CA GLU A 389 18.79 -25.14 -16.65
C GLU A 389 17.48 -24.37 -16.94
N THR A 390 16.81 -24.73 -18.05
CA THR A 390 15.53 -24.12 -18.43
C THR A 390 14.53 -24.20 -17.28
N ASN A 391 13.95 -23.06 -16.93
CA ASN A 391 13.02 -22.94 -15.80
C ASN A 391 11.94 -21.89 -16.08
N GLU A 392 10.85 -21.93 -15.28
CA GLU A 392 9.69 -21.05 -15.45
C GLU A 392 9.99 -19.56 -15.12
N LYS A 393 11.04 -19.27 -14.32
CA LYS A 393 11.44 -17.90 -13.98
C LYS A 393 12.31 -17.26 -15.08
N GLY A 394 12.70 -18.04 -16.10
CA GLY A 394 13.50 -17.56 -17.24
C GLY A 394 14.93 -17.23 -16.90
N LEU A 395 15.42 -17.62 -15.72
CA LEU A 395 16.81 -17.40 -15.29
C LEU A 395 17.73 -18.33 -16.12
N THR A 396 18.76 -17.77 -16.74
CA THR A 396 19.72 -18.51 -17.56
C THR A 396 21.10 -18.62 -16.92
N GLY A 397 21.44 -17.73 -15.98
CA GLY A 397 22.73 -17.73 -15.31
C GLY A 397 22.74 -16.96 -14.01
N VAL A 398 23.75 -17.26 -13.18
CA VAL A 398 24.06 -16.53 -11.95
C VAL A 398 25.58 -16.49 -11.76
N SER A 399 26.09 -15.38 -11.28
CA SER A 399 27.50 -15.25 -10.88
C SER A 399 27.66 -14.53 -9.55
N PHE A 400 28.75 -14.84 -8.86
CA PHE A 400 29.02 -14.37 -7.52
C PHE A 400 30.32 -13.56 -7.46
N GLN A 401 30.32 -12.47 -6.69
CA GLN A 401 31.51 -11.74 -6.25
C GLN A 401 31.36 -11.51 -4.75
N ILE A 402 32.20 -12.12 -3.94
CA ILE A 402 32.00 -12.20 -2.50
C ILE A 402 33.24 -11.65 -1.79
N ASN A 403 33.01 -10.84 -0.77
CA ASN A 403 34.02 -10.41 0.20
C ASN A 403 33.47 -10.55 1.62
N ASP A 404 34.23 -10.11 2.64
CA ASP A 404 33.83 -10.26 4.06
C ASP A 404 32.59 -9.45 4.46
N GLU A 405 32.18 -8.45 3.69
CA GLU A 405 31.07 -7.55 4.01
C GLU A 405 29.83 -7.81 3.15
N GLU A 406 30.01 -8.30 1.91
CA GLU A 406 28.91 -8.43 0.96
C GLU A 406 29.10 -9.55 -0.06
N CYS A 407 27.96 -10.04 -0.54
CA CYS A 407 27.84 -10.93 -1.69
C CYS A 407 27.14 -10.19 -2.83
N ASN A 408 27.85 -9.87 -3.89
CA ASN A 408 27.29 -9.34 -5.11
C ASN A 408 26.89 -10.47 -6.04
N VAL A 409 25.60 -10.55 -6.39
CA VAL A 409 25.07 -11.58 -7.28
C VAL A 409 24.56 -10.94 -8.55
N THR A 410 25.03 -11.45 -9.69
CA THR A 410 24.49 -11.08 -10.99
C THR A 410 23.54 -12.19 -11.45
N PHE A 411 22.27 -11.84 -11.62
CA PHE A 411 21.26 -12.71 -12.20
C PHE A 411 21.12 -12.39 -13.67
N THR A 412 21.10 -13.41 -14.53
CA THR A 412 20.98 -13.26 -15.99
C THR A 412 19.76 -14.04 -16.47
N ASN A 413 18.94 -13.40 -17.28
CA ASN A 413 17.87 -14.03 -18.05
C ASN A 413 18.16 -13.86 -19.56
N LYS A 414 17.22 -14.23 -20.44
CA LYS A 414 17.44 -14.16 -21.90
C LYS A 414 17.61 -12.74 -22.44
N THR A 415 17.09 -11.72 -21.76
CA THR A 415 17.02 -10.34 -22.25
C THR A 415 17.84 -9.38 -21.40
N ASP A 416 17.98 -9.67 -20.09
CA ASP A 416 18.50 -8.73 -19.12
C ASP A 416 19.50 -9.40 -18.17
N SER A 417 20.33 -8.57 -17.56
CA SER A 417 21.23 -8.95 -16.48
C SER A 417 21.20 -7.85 -15.41
N TYR A 418 21.10 -8.25 -14.15
CA TYR A 418 21.06 -7.31 -13.04
C TYR A 418 21.90 -7.78 -11.86
N LYS A 419 22.78 -6.87 -11.40
CA LYS A 419 23.66 -7.08 -10.25
C LYS A 419 22.99 -6.52 -9.00
N ILE A 420 22.96 -7.33 -7.93
CA ILE A 420 22.37 -6.98 -6.63
C ILE A 420 23.39 -7.28 -5.55
N ALA A 421 23.57 -6.34 -4.61
CA ALA A 421 24.41 -6.50 -3.45
C ALA A 421 23.61 -6.98 -2.24
N PHE A 422 24.18 -7.95 -1.49
CA PHE A 422 23.60 -8.53 -0.28
C PHE A 422 24.62 -8.50 0.85
N GLY A 423 24.33 -7.80 1.95
CA GLY A 423 25.26 -7.62 3.05
C GLY A 423 25.27 -8.78 4.04
N PHE A 424 26.43 -9.14 4.57
CA PHE A 424 26.56 -10.06 5.71
C PHE A 424 26.35 -9.32 7.03
N GLY A 425 25.25 -9.64 7.75
CA GLY A 425 24.90 -8.99 9.01
C GLY A 425 24.44 -7.54 8.86
N GLN A 426 24.11 -7.09 7.65
CA GLN A 426 23.65 -5.74 7.34
C GLN A 426 22.73 -5.73 6.12
N TRP A 427 21.93 -4.66 5.99
CA TRP A 427 21.18 -4.35 4.78
C TRP A 427 22.03 -3.48 3.85
N ILE A 428 22.10 -3.82 2.55
CA ILE A 428 22.72 -2.99 1.53
C ILE A 428 21.62 -2.45 0.62
N ASP A 429 21.42 -1.13 0.67
CA ASP A 429 20.47 -0.43 -0.19
C ASP A 429 20.99 -0.37 -1.64
N GLY A 430 20.07 -0.48 -2.60
CA GLY A 430 20.39 -0.43 -4.02
C GLY A 430 19.16 -0.19 -4.88
N GLU A 431 19.36 -0.32 -6.17
CA GLU A 431 18.31 -0.20 -7.18
C GLU A 431 18.44 -1.34 -8.19
N THR A 432 17.30 -1.77 -8.76
CA THR A 432 17.28 -2.82 -9.77
C THR A 432 16.15 -2.64 -10.78
N ILE A 433 16.41 -3.03 -12.03
CA ILE A 433 15.38 -3.17 -13.08
C ILE A 433 14.61 -4.49 -12.96
N LYS A 434 15.05 -5.39 -12.07
CA LYS A 434 14.32 -6.63 -11.79
C LYS A 434 12.96 -6.30 -11.22
N GLN A 435 11.91 -6.76 -11.88
CA GLN A 435 10.56 -6.63 -11.37
C GLN A 435 10.38 -7.45 -10.09
N GLY A 436 9.87 -6.80 -9.05
CA GLY A 436 9.54 -7.44 -7.79
C GLY A 436 8.30 -8.33 -7.88
N PRO A 437 8.08 -9.14 -6.84
CA PRO A 437 6.87 -9.92 -6.69
C PRO A 437 5.63 -9.01 -6.68
N SER A 438 4.52 -9.45 -7.26
CA SER A 438 3.26 -8.70 -7.31
C SER A 438 2.08 -9.64 -7.17
N LEU A 439 1.08 -9.23 -6.37
CA LEU A 439 -0.22 -9.90 -6.27
C LEU A 439 -0.93 -9.94 -7.63
N ILE A 440 -0.68 -8.95 -8.46
CA ILE A 440 -1.34 -8.77 -9.74
C ILE A 440 -0.39 -9.22 -10.86
N THR A 441 -0.19 -10.54 -10.93
CA THR A 441 0.53 -11.15 -12.05
C THR A 441 -0.24 -10.94 -13.37
N GLY A 442 0.45 -10.54 -14.44
CA GLY A 442 -0.14 -10.30 -15.76
C GLY A 442 -0.57 -8.86 -16.05
N SER A 443 -0.79 -8.00 -15.05
CA SER A 443 -0.65 -6.56 -15.26
C SER A 443 0.81 -6.20 -15.00
N ARG A 444 1.52 -5.73 -16.00
CA ARG A 444 2.84 -5.15 -15.74
C ARG A 444 2.64 -3.95 -14.85
N SER A 445 3.37 -3.86 -13.75
CA SER A 445 3.42 -2.67 -12.91
C SER A 445 4.01 -1.54 -13.75
N ASN A 446 3.15 -0.81 -14.46
CA ASN A 446 3.55 0.32 -15.27
C ASN A 446 3.34 1.60 -14.46
N PHE A 447 4.27 1.86 -13.56
CA PHE A 447 4.45 3.21 -13.05
C PHE A 447 5.05 4.04 -14.17
N VAL A 448 4.45 5.19 -14.45
CA VAL A 448 5.02 6.16 -15.37
C VAL A 448 6.38 6.58 -14.79
N ASN A 449 7.48 6.31 -15.51
CA ASN A 449 8.87 6.57 -15.13
C ASN A 449 9.47 5.68 -14.02
N ALA A 450 8.95 4.48 -13.74
CA ALA A 450 9.55 3.57 -12.76
C ALA A 450 10.13 2.32 -13.43
N ASP A 451 11.19 2.49 -14.18
CA ASP A 451 11.97 1.37 -14.72
C ASP A 451 12.84 0.71 -13.64
N VAL A 452 12.99 1.35 -12.47
CA VAL A 452 13.91 0.94 -11.41
C VAL A 452 13.17 0.83 -10.08
N SER A 453 13.35 -0.30 -9.38
CA SER A 453 12.86 -0.55 -8.03
C SER A 453 13.93 -0.27 -6.99
N LYS A 454 13.59 0.42 -5.90
CA LYS A 454 14.44 0.52 -4.72
C LYS A 454 14.40 -0.79 -3.95
N ILE A 455 15.57 -1.30 -3.63
CA ILE A 455 15.76 -2.58 -2.96
C ILE A 455 16.71 -2.46 -1.79
N THR A 456 16.71 -3.49 -0.96
CA THR A 456 17.80 -3.75 -0.01
C THR A 456 18.05 -5.25 0.09
N GLY A 457 19.32 -5.62 0.22
CA GLY A 457 19.76 -7.01 0.22
C GLY A 457 20.51 -7.41 1.48
N SER A 458 20.24 -8.61 1.99
CA SER A 458 21.07 -9.24 3.03
C SER A 458 21.38 -10.69 2.68
N SER A 459 22.53 -11.17 3.16
CA SER A 459 23.03 -12.53 2.93
C SER A 459 23.37 -13.22 4.25
N ASN A 460 23.29 -14.54 4.25
CA ASN A 460 23.64 -15.37 5.39
C ASN A 460 24.11 -16.74 4.94
N TRP A 461 25.20 -17.25 5.53
CA TRP A 461 25.58 -18.64 5.41
C TRP A 461 24.76 -19.47 6.40
N ILE A 462 23.86 -20.34 5.88
CA ILE A 462 23.00 -21.19 6.74
C ILE A 462 23.80 -22.39 7.27
N ASP A 463 24.64 -22.97 6.40
CA ASP A 463 25.52 -24.09 6.68
C ASP A 463 26.76 -24.06 5.78
N GLU A 464 27.54 -25.14 5.79
CA GLU A 464 28.82 -25.25 5.04
C GLU A 464 28.65 -25.12 3.53
N ASN A 465 27.45 -25.38 2.98
CA ASN A 465 27.18 -25.44 1.55
C ASN A 465 26.02 -24.56 1.10
N THR A 466 25.41 -23.80 2.03
CA THR A 466 24.15 -23.10 1.74
C THR A 466 24.24 -21.60 2.02
N LEU A 467 24.03 -20.80 0.99
CA LEU A 467 23.91 -19.35 1.05
C LEU A 467 22.44 -18.94 0.90
N GLU A 468 21.95 -18.16 1.88
CA GLU A 468 20.65 -17.50 1.83
C GLU A 468 20.83 -16.03 1.44
N LEU A 469 20.00 -15.55 0.52
CA LEU A 469 19.91 -14.14 0.14
C LEU A 469 18.47 -13.68 0.35
N ILE A 470 18.30 -12.53 0.96
CA ILE A 470 17.01 -11.87 1.16
C ILE A 470 17.03 -10.56 0.40
N LEU A 471 16.13 -10.41 -0.55
CA LEU A 471 15.93 -9.21 -1.37
C LEU A 471 14.58 -8.59 -1.04
N ARG A 472 14.58 -7.39 -0.46
CA ARG A 472 13.38 -6.62 -0.15
C ARG A 472 13.18 -5.48 -1.15
N TYR A 473 11.96 -5.34 -1.65
CA TYR A 473 11.53 -4.21 -2.48
C TYR A 473 10.94 -3.15 -1.55
N ILE A 474 11.77 -2.21 -1.09
CA ILE A 474 11.45 -1.31 0.04
C ILE A 474 10.39 -0.22 -0.25
N GLU A 475 9.88 -0.13 -1.45
CA GLU A 475 8.65 0.63 -1.79
C GLU A 475 7.44 -0.29 -2.06
N SER A 476 7.54 -1.56 -1.65
CA SER A 476 6.52 -2.61 -1.75
C SER A 476 6.53 -3.44 -0.47
N PRO A 477 5.47 -4.17 -0.12
CA PRO A 477 5.53 -5.10 0.99
C PRO A 477 6.42 -6.32 0.73
N HIS A 478 6.81 -6.60 -0.52
CA HIS A 478 7.27 -7.92 -0.90
C HIS A 478 8.76 -8.15 -0.80
N THR A 479 9.07 -9.41 -0.48
CA THR A 479 10.41 -9.97 -0.33
C THR A 479 10.58 -11.16 -1.26
N GLU A 480 11.78 -11.30 -1.85
CA GLU A 480 12.25 -12.54 -2.47
C GLU A 480 13.37 -13.13 -1.62
N LYS A 481 13.32 -14.43 -1.45
CA LYS A 481 14.33 -15.22 -0.77
C LYS A 481 14.96 -16.19 -1.76
N PHE A 482 16.28 -16.20 -1.85
CA PHE A 482 17.04 -17.12 -2.65
C PHE A 482 17.88 -18.01 -1.76
N ILE A 483 17.84 -19.33 -1.98
CA ILE A 483 18.64 -20.31 -1.26
C ILE A 483 19.48 -21.05 -2.29
N PHE A 484 20.79 -20.84 -2.23
CA PHE A 484 21.77 -21.52 -3.07
C PHE A 484 22.44 -22.64 -2.28
N ARG A 485 22.41 -23.86 -2.82
CA ARG A 485 23.17 -24.99 -2.30
C ARG A 485 24.23 -25.38 -3.32
N PHE A 486 25.46 -25.44 -2.86
CA PHE A 486 26.65 -25.72 -3.68
C PHE A 486 27.11 -27.15 -3.41
N VAL A 487 27.32 -27.91 -4.49
CA VAL A 487 27.85 -29.28 -4.42
C VAL A 487 28.83 -29.44 -5.60
N GLU A 488 30.15 -29.44 -5.31
CA GLU A 488 31.20 -29.49 -6.31
C GLU A 488 31.05 -28.35 -7.36
N ASP A 489 30.87 -28.71 -8.64
CA ASP A 489 30.68 -27.76 -9.74
C ASP A 489 29.19 -27.44 -10.04
N THR A 490 28.29 -27.87 -9.16
CA THR A 490 26.84 -27.68 -9.34
C THR A 490 26.22 -26.81 -8.26
N ILE A 491 25.14 -26.12 -8.63
CA ILE A 491 24.30 -25.39 -7.69
C ILE A 491 22.84 -25.82 -7.82
N THR A 492 22.14 -25.70 -6.70
CA THR A 492 20.69 -25.78 -6.64
C THR A 492 20.19 -24.45 -6.09
N LEU A 493 19.27 -23.81 -6.79
CA LEU A 493 18.67 -22.54 -6.42
C LEU A 493 17.17 -22.71 -6.15
N GLU A 494 16.73 -22.36 -4.96
CA GLU A 494 15.32 -22.14 -4.63
C GLU A 494 15.07 -20.64 -4.57
N ALA A 495 14.10 -20.14 -5.33
CA ALA A 495 13.65 -18.75 -5.26
C ALA A 495 12.21 -18.72 -4.75
N GLN A 496 11.99 -18.04 -3.65
CA GLN A 496 10.72 -18.02 -2.91
C GLN A 496 10.20 -16.60 -2.76
N THR A 497 8.89 -16.46 -2.90
CA THR A 497 8.13 -15.25 -2.58
C THR A 497 6.91 -15.63 -1.75
N ILE A 498 6.22 -14.63 -1.20
CA ILE A 498 4.94 -14.82 -0.52
C ILE A 498 3.86 -15.48 -1.41
N PHE A 499 4.02 -15.43 -2.73
CA PHE A 499 3.07 -15.97 -3.72
C PHE A 499 3.30 -17.43 -4.10
N ASP A 500 4.46 -18.00 -3.81
CA ASP A 500 4.84 -19.34 -4.27
C ASP A 500 4.19 -20.49 -3.47
N GLY A 501 3.41 -20.19 -2.43
CA GLY A 501 2.73 -21.21 -1.61
C GLY A 501 3.71 -22.11 -0.85
N LYS A 502 3.35 -23.40 -0.68
CA LYS A 502 4.19 -24.38 0.02
C LYS A 502 5.16 -25.15 -0.92
N GLU A 503 4.91 -25.11 -2.21
CA GLU A 503 5.77 -25.79 -3.20
C GLU A 503 7.00 -24.96 -3.50
N ARG A 504 8.18 -25.55 -3.28
CA ARG A 504 9.46 -24.92 -3.57
C ARG A 504 9.90 -25.33 -4.96
N LYS A 505 9.99 -24.36 -5.88
CA LYS A 505 10.53 -24.60 -7.21
C LYS A 505 12.04 -24.50 -7.16
N THR A 506 12.68 -25.62 -7.46
CA THR A 506 14.14 -25.76 -7.46
C THR A 506 14.67 -25.67 -8.89
N MET A 507 15.68 -24.83 -9.10
CA MET A 507 16.44 -24.71 -10.33
C MET A 507 17.83 -25.30 -10.14
N LYS A 508 18.35 -25.98 -11.14
CA LYS A 508 19.70 -26.54 -11.12
C LYS A 508 20.62 -25.74 -12.03
N GLY A 509 21.89 -25.69 -11.67
CA GLY A 509 22.90 -25.02 -12.45
C GLY A 509 24.25 -25.71 -12.37
N LYS A 510 25.11 -25.43 -13.36
CA LYS A 510 26.46 -25.96 -13.45
C LYS A 510 27.47 -24.83 -13.64
N MET A 511 28.60 -24.93 -12.94
CA MET A 511 29.69 -23.95 -13.04
C MET A 511 30.19 -23.90 -14.49
N LEU A 512 30.39 -22.67 -14.95
CA LEU A 512 31.02 -22.41 -16.24
C LEU A 512 32.55 -22.50 -16.12
N PRO A 513 33.25 -22.95 -17.19
CA PRO A 513 34.72 -23.07 -17.19
C PRO A 513 35.45 -21.78 -16.82
#